data_40fb05ff03e9684d824a84d6806bd97a
#
_entry.id   40fb05ff03e9684d824a84d6806bd97a
#
_cell.length_a   1.000
_cell.length_b   1.000
_cell.length_c   1.000
_cell.angle_alpha   90.00
_cell.angle_beta   90.00
_cell.angle_gamma   90.00
#
_symmetry.space_group_name_H-M   'P 1'
#
loop_
_entity.id
_entity.type
_entity.pdbx_description
1 polymer ?
#
loop_
_entity_poly.entity_id
_entity_poly.type
_entity_poly.pdbx_seq_one_letter_code
_entity_poly.pdbx_strand_id
1 'polypeptide(L)'
;AHNKTLAGQLYGEFKEFFPENAVEYFVSYYDYYQPEAYVPSTDTYIAKDSAINDEIDKLRLSATASLSERRDVVVVASVSCIFGLGSPDEFSGMSVSLRPGMQKDRDDVLRALVAIQYDRNDMDLNRGCFRVRGDVIEINPAQGSEFLIRVEFFGDEIDRITEVDPLNGQVQNTLEHVIIFPASHYVVPQEQINKACDEIEKELEGRIRFFKGEDKL
;
A
#
# COMPACT_ATOMS: atom_id res chain seq x y z
N ALA A 1 15.20 -14.76 6.69
CA ALA A 1 14.97 -15.70 7.80
C ALA A 1 13.91 -16.73 7.44
N HIS A 2 13.97 -17.92 8.02
CA HIS A 2 13.03 -19.01 7.68
C HIS A 2 11.69 -18.93 8.43
N ASN A 3 11.60 -18.11 9.47
CA ASN A 3 10.34 -17.88 10.20
C ASN A 3 10.26 -16.44 10.74
N LYS A 4 9.05 -16.05 11.20
CA LYS A 4 8.79 -14.70 11.74
C LYS A 4 9.58 -14.41 13.02
N THR A 5 9.76 -15.38 13.91
CA THR A 5 10.44 -15.21 15.20
C THR A 5 11.90 -14.86 15.02
N LEU A 6 12.62 -15.62 14.18
CA LEU A 6 14.01 -15.32 13.87
C LEU A 6 14.13 -14.00 13.10
N ALA A 7 13.21 -13.72 12.19
CA ALA A 7 13.21 -12.43 11.50
C ALA A 7 13.06 -11.26 12.48
N GLY A 8 12.16 -11.37 13.47
CA GLY A 8 11.97 -10.36 14.50
C GLY A 8 13.21 -10.15 15.39
N GLN A 9 13.89 -11.23 15.76
CA GLN A 9 15.15 -11.15 16.50
C GLN A 9 16.23 -10.42 15.69
N LEU A 10 16.48 -10.84 14.46
CA LEU A 10 17.47 -10.20 13.57
C LEU A 10 17.16 -8.73 13.30
N TYR A 11 15.87 -8.40 13.13
CA TYR A 11 15.42 -7.03 12.97
C TYR A 11 15.80 -6.15 14.18
N GLY A 12 15.56 -6.65 15.41
CA GLY A 12 15.96 -5.95 16.63
C GLY A 12 17.48 -5.76 16.72
N GLU A 13 18.26 -6.83 16.50
CA GLU A 13 19.72 -6.78 16.53
C GLU A 13 20.29 -5.81 15.47
N PHE A 14 19.77 -5.82 14.25
CA PHE A 14 20.25 -4.93 13.20
C PHE A 14 19.89 -3.46 13.46
N LYS A 15 18.77 -3.16 14.12
CA LYS A 15 18.45 -1.80 14.56
C LYS A 15 19.48 -1.27 15.57
N GLU A 16 19.99 -2.14 16.45
CA GLU A 16 21.05 -1.76 17.38
C GLU A 16 22.39 -1.58 16.67
N PHE A 17 22.71 -2.42 15.68
CA PHE A 17 23.98 -2.34 14.95
C PHE A 17 24.01 -1.19 13.92
N PHE A 18 22.87 -0.81 13.39
CA PHE A 18 22.74 0.21 12.33
C PHE A 18 21.74 1.31 12.72
N PRO A 19 22.01 2.08 13.79
CA PRO A 19 21.03 3.05 14.33
C PRO A 19 20.72 4.21 13.38
N GLU A 20 21.62 4.54 12.45
CA GLU A 20 21.49 5.62 11.48
C GLU A 20 20.88 5.15 10.15
N ASN A 21 20.80 3.83 9.93
CA ASN A 21 20.30 3.25 8.69
C ASN A 21 18.81 2.87 8.80
N ALA A 22 18.14 2.77 7.64
CA ALA A 22 16.80 2.23 7.59
C ALA A 22 16.86 0.69 7.73
N VAL A 23 16.55 0.18 8.91
CA VAL A 23 16.37 -1.26 9.13
C VAL A 23 14.89 -1.57 9.05
N GLU A 24 14.50 -2.39 8.08
CA GLU A 24 13.13 -2.68 7.73
C GLU A 24 12.76 -4.14 7.94
N TYR A 25 11.47 -4.40 8.19
CA TYR A 25 10.94 -5.72 8.49
C TYR A 25 9.92 -6.16 7.43
N PHE A 26 10.18 -7.30 6.78
CA PHE A 26 9.35 -7.78 5.70
C PHE A 26 9.02 -9.26 5.84
N VAL A 27 7.90 -9.57 6.47
CA VAL A 27 7.41 -10.95 6.69
C VAL A 27 5.98 -11.09 6.21
N SER A 28 5.42 -12.30 6.24
CA SER A 28 4.01 -12.52 5.92
C SER A 28 3.10 -11.74 6.89
N TYR A 29 2.15 -10.98 6.36
CA TYR A 29 1.19 -10.23 7.15
C TYR A 29 0.00 -11.06 7.65
N TYR A 30 -0.11 -12.35 7.24
CA TYR A 30 -1.12 -13.25 7.77
C TYR A 30 -0.75 -13.72 9.17
N ASP A 31 -1.61 -13.45 10.15
CA ASP A 31 -1.53 -14.06 11.47
C ASP A 31 -2.15 -15.46 11.46
N TYR A 32 -3.19 -15.61 10.64
CA TYR A 32 -3.89 -16.88 10.42
C TYR A 32 -4.25 -17.00 8.93
N TYR A 33 -4.07 -18.19 8.39
CA TYR A 33 -4.48 -18.52 7.03
C TYR A 33 -4.98 -19.97 6.96
N GLN A 34 -6.24 -20.14 6.61
CA GLN A 34 -6.85 -21.42 6.32
C GLN A 34 -7.26 -21.45 4.85
N PRO A 35 -6.65 -22.30 4.02
CA PRO A 35 -7.10 -22.49 2.65
C PRO A 35 -8.48 -23.13 2.61
N GLU A 36 -9.20 -22.87 1.54
CA GLU A 36 -10.43 -23.60 1.25
C GLU A 36 -10.15 -25.09 1.06
N ALA A 37 -11.05 -25.93 1.53
CA ALA A 37 -10.98 -27.38 1.37
C ALA A 37 -12.39 -27.98 1.25
N TYR A 38 -12.51 -29.05 0.46
CA TYR A 38 -13.73 -29.86 0.38
C TYR A 38 -13.44 -31.26 0.87
N VAL A 39 -14.25 -31.73 1.82
CA VAL A 39 -14.17 -33.09 2.39
C VAL A 39 -15.30 -33.93 1.82
N PRO A 40 -15.05 -34.76 0.77
CA PRO A 40 -16.11 -35.50 0.08
C PRO A 40 -16.85 -36.51 0.98
N SER A 41 -16.17 -37.07 1.97
CA SER A 41 -16.75 -38.06 2.87
C SER A 41 -17.87 -37.53 3.77
N THR A 42 -17.88 -36.23 4.04
CA THR A 42 -18.87 -35.55 4.89
C THR A 42 -19.66 -34.49 4.13
N ASP A 43 -19.43 -34.36 2.81
CA ASP A 43 -19.99 -33.29 1.98
C ASP A 43 -19.82 -31.90 2.61
N THR A 44 -18.63 -31.68 3.19
CA THR A 44 -18.35 -30.44 3.92
C THR A 44 -17.40 -29.57 3.14
N TYR A 45 -17.82 -28.31 2.86
CA TYR A 45 -16.97 -27.28 2.31
C TYR A 45 -16.44 -26.39 3.45
N ILE A 46 -15.11 -26.30 3.55
CA ILE A 46 -14.42 -25.41 4.46
C ILE A 46 -14.05 -24.16 3.67
N ALA A 47 -14.64 -23.01 4.03
CA ALA A 47 -14.34 -21.75 3.38
C ALA A 47 -12.92 -21.27 3.70
N LYS A 48 -12.32 -20.54 2.76
CA LYS A 48 -11.07 -19.81 3.01
C LYS A 48 -11.27 -18.82 4.13
N ASP A 49 -10.34 -18.78 5.09
CA ASP A 49 -10.31 -17.82 6.18
C ASP A 49 -8.90 -17.30 6.40
N SER A 50 -8.77 -15.99 6.69
CA SER A 50 -7.48 -15.36 6.94
C SER A 50 -7.62 -14.10 7.78
N ALA A 51 -6.66 -13.86 8.66
CA ALA A 51 -6.54 -12.63 9.42
C ALA A 51 -5.24 -11.91 9.01
N ILE A 52 -5.38 -10.66 8.63
CA ILE A 52 -4.26 -9.77 8.27
C ILE A 52 -3.85 -8.98 9.50
N ASN A 53 -2.55 -8.87 9.71
CA ASN A 53 -1.97 -8.04 10.76
C ASN A 53 -1.59 -6.67 10.16
N ASP A 54 -2.32 -5.63 10.53
CA ASP A 54 -2.16 -4.28 10.01
C ASP A 54 -0.79 -3.66 10.33
N GLU A 55 -0.20 -4.00 11.49
CA GLU A 55 1.14 -3.52 11.84
C GLU A 55 2.22 -4.14 10.95
N ILE A 56 2.09 -5.42 10.63
CA ILE A 56 3.03 -6.07 9.71
C ILE A 56 2.82 -5.56 8.28
N ASP A 57 1.60 -5.29 7.86
CA ASP A 57 1.32 -4.70 6.55
C ASP A 57 1.95 -3.31 6.43
N LYS A 58 1.81 -2.47 7.44
CA LYS A 58 2.48 -1.17 7.56
C LYS A 58 4.01 -1.29 7.41
N LEU A 59 4.65 -2.23 8.15
CA LEU A 59 6.09 -2.45 8.07
C LEU A 59 6.54 -2.92 6.68
N ARG A 60 5.72 -3.70 5.98
CA ARG A 60 6.00 -4.12 4.60
C ARG A 60 5.95 -2.94 3.63
N LEU A 61 4.96 -2.06 3.75
CA LEU A 61 4.87 -0.84 2.94
C LEU A 61 6.03 0.11 3.24
N SER A 62 6.41 0.26 4.53
CA SER A 62 7.60 1.00 4.95
C SER A 62 8.86 0.48 4.28
N ALA A 63 9.08 -0.83 4.30
CA ALA A 63 10.25 -1.45 3.66
C ALA A 63 10.32 -1.14 2.15
N THR A 64 9.19 -1.21 1.45
CA THR A 64 9.14 -0.94 0.00
C THR A 64 9.38 0.54 -0.30
N ALA A 65 8.81 1.45 0.50
CA ALA A 65 9.03 2.88 0.38
C ALA A 65 10.50 3.25 0.65
N SER A 66 11.09 2.74 1.74
CA SER A 66 12.50 2.96 2.08
C SER A 66 13.45 2.51 0.98
N LEU A 67 13.21 1.36 0.35
CA LEU A 67 14.00 0.88 -0.79
C LEU A 67 13.92 1.79 -2.01
N SER A 68 12.82 2.52 -2.18
CA SER A 68 12.62 3.47 -3.28
C SER A 68 13.28 4.83 -3.02
N GLU A 69 13.37 5.26 -1.76
CA GLU A 69 13.84 6.59 -1.38
C GLU A 69 15.30 6.61 -0.87
N ARG A 70 15.77 5.53 -0.27
CA ARG A 70 17.05 5.47 0.43
C ARG A 70 17.98 4.43 -0.17
N ARG A 71 19.28 4.61 0.05
CA ARG A 71 20.33 3.68 -0.36
C ARG A 71 20.97 2.92 0.81
N ASP A 72 20.68 3.33 2.03
CA ASP A 72 21.22 2.81 3.29
C ASP A 72 20.18 1.90 3.99
N VAL A 73 19.55 0.99 3.24
CA VAL A 73 18.44 0.16 3.71
C VAL A 73 18.90 -1.27 3.96
N VAL A 74 18.54 -1.81 5.12
CA VAL A 74 18.69 -3.23 5.48
C VAL A 74 17.31 -3.83 5.65
N VAL A 75 16.95 -4.83 4.84
CA VAL A 75 15.64 -5.49 4.95
C VAL A 75 15.80 -6.88 5.57
N VAL A 76 15.18 -7.10 6.70
CA VAL A 76 15.06 -8.43 7.32
C VAL A 76 13.75 -9.07 6.86
N ALA A 77 13.85 -10.10 6.04
CA ALA A 77 12.70 -10.70 5.39
C ALA A 77 12.54 -12.20 5.66
N SER A 78 11.30 -12.68 5.56
CA SER A 78 10.99 -14.11 5.43
C SER A 78 10.83 -14.50 3.95
N VAL A 79 10.56 -15.78 3.68
CA VAL A 79 10.32 -16.28 2.31
C VAL A 79 9.16 -15.57 1.60
N SER A 80 8.28 -14.91 2.32
CA SER A 80 7.15 -14.13 1.75
C SER A 80 7.58 -12.94 0.88
N CYS A 81 8.85 -12.54 0.93
CA CYS A 81 9.39 -11.50 0.04
C CYS A 81 9.64 -11.97 -1.40
N ILE A 82 9.58 -13.29 -1.66
CA ILE A 82 9.88 -13.87 -2.98
C ILE A 82 8.62 -13.96 -3.85
N PHE A 83 7.43 -14.04 -3.24
CA PHE A 83 6.18 -14.27 -3.94
C PHE A 83 5.11 -13.23 -3.58
N GLY A 84 4.22 -12.97 -4.54
CA GLY A 84 3.00 -12.20 -4.30
C GLY A 84 3.26 -10.70 -4.07
N LEU A 85 4.32 -10.16 -4.60
CA LEU A 85 4.55 -8.72 -4.68
C LEU A 85 4.24 -8.26 -6.11
N GLY A 86 3.66 -7.08 -6.23
CA GLY A 86 3.49 -6.40 -7.51
C GLY A 86 4.83 -6.03 -8.16
N SER A 87 4.79 -5.38 -9.31
CA SER A 87 5.98 -4.85 -9.97
C SER A 87 6.55 -3.68 -9.16
N PRO A 88 7.85 -3.67 -8.81
CA PRO A 88 8.49 -2.53 -8.16
C PRO A 88 8.41 -1.25 -9.00
N ASP A 89 8.49 -1.38 -10.34
CA ASP A 89 8.40 -0.26 -11.27
C ASP A 89 6.99 0.35 -11.25
N GLU A 90 5.95 -0.47 -11.17
CA GLU A 90 4.56 -0.02 -11.05
C GLU A 90 4.32 0.65 -9.70
N PHE A 91 4.78 0.06 -8.60
CA PHE A 91 4.67 0.65 -7.27
C PHE A 91 5.32 2.04 -7.19
N SER A 92 6.55 2.18 -7.69
CA SER A 92 7.25 3.46 -7.72
C SER A 92 6.64 4.43 -8.74
N GLY A 93 6.22 3.93 -9.91
CA GLY A 93 5.63 4.74 -10.98
C GLY A 93 4.26 5.31 -10.65
N MET A 94 3.52 4.68 -9.75
CA MET A 94 2.22 5.17 -9.28
C MET A 94 2.32 6.13 -8.08
N SER A 95 3.50 6.34 -7.50
CA SER A 95 3.67 7.27 -6.39
C SER A 95 3.31 8.72 -6.78
N VAL A 96 2.79 9.48 -5.81
CA VAL A 96 2.40 10.89 -5.99
C VAL A 96 3.48 11.79 -5.41
N SER A 97 4.24 12.45 -6.29
CA SER A 97 5.29 13.41 -5.92
C SER A 97 4.71 14.82 -5.88
N LEU A 98 4.89 15.53 -4.76
CA LEU A 98 4.38 16.87 -4.52
C LEU A 98 5.51 17.80 -4.03
N ARG A 99 5.50 19.06 -4.51
CA ARG A 99 6.45 20.11 -4.11
C ARG A 99 5.73 21.44 -4.01
N PRO A 100 6.11 22.32 -3.07
CA PRO A 100 5.68 23.71 -3.07
C PRO A 100 6.01 24.40 -4.41
N GLY A 101 5.11 25.26 -4.89
CA GLY A 101 5.22 25.93 -6.19
C GLY A 101 4.80 25.10 -7.41
N MET A 102 4.39 23.84 -7.20
CA MET A 102 3.90 22.99 -8.30
C MET A 102 2.50 23.44 -8.74
N GLN A 103 2.34 23.73 -10.04
CA GLN A 103 1.04 23.99 -10.66
C GLN A 103 0.31 22.65 -10.83
N LYS A 104 -0.63 22.38 -9.96
CA LYS A 104 -1.42 21.15 -9.95
C LYS A 104 -2.74 21.38 -9.25
N ASP A 105 -3.84 21.17 -9.97
CA ASP A 105 -5.18 21.25 -9.42
C ASP A 105 -5.35 20.30 -8.22
N ARG A 106 -6.02 20.79 -7.17
CA ARG A 106 -6.32 20.01 -5.97
C ARG A 106 -7.04 18.71 -6.32
N ASP A 107 -8.03 18.76 -7.21
CA ASP A 107 -8.84 17.60 -7.57
C ASP A 107 -8.03 16.56 -8.38
N ASP A 108 -6.98 16.99 -9.10
CA ASP A 108 -6.01 16.07 -9.72
C ASP A 108 -5.20 15.32 -8.66
N VAL A 109 -4.81 15.99 -7.58
CA VAL A 109 -4.13 15.33 -6.46
C VAL A 109 -5.07 14.35 -5.78
N LEU A 110 -6.34 14.70 -5.56
CA LEU A 110 -7.33 13.79 -4.97
C LEU A 110 -7.54 12.55 -5.84
N ARG A 111 -7.66 12.71 -7.17
CA ARG A 111 -7.77 11.58 -8.11
C ARG A 111 -6.53 10.68 -8.06
N ALA A 112 -5.34 11.30 -7.98
CA ALA A 112 -4.09 10.55 -7.86
C ALA A 112 -4.02 9.75 -6.56
N LEU A 113 -4.44 10.31 -5.41
CA LEU A 113 -4.50 9.59 -4.14
C LEU A 113 -5.45 8.39 -4.20
N VAL A 114 -6.64 8.56 -4.77
CA VAL A 114 -7.59 7.45 -4.98
C VAL A 114 -7.00 6.38 -5.91
N ALA A 115 -6.31 6.78 -6.98
CA ALA A 115 -5.67 5.84 -7.91
C ALA A 115 -4.60 4.97 -7.25
N ILE A 116 -3.93 5.49 -6.21
CA ILE A 116 -2.95 4.75 -5.40
C ILE A 116 -3.57 4.11 -4.14
N GLN A 117 -4.90 3.95 -4.14
CA GLN A 117 -5.69 3.23 -3.13
C GLN A 117 -5.73 3.89 -1.75
N TYR A 118 -5.63 5.22 -1.67
CA TYR A 118 -6.00 5.95 -0.47
C TYR A 118 -7.52 6.15 -0.42
N ASP A 119 -8.09 5.94 0.76
CA ASP A 119 -9.50 6.19 1.00
C ASP A 119 -9.73 7.60 1.53
N ARG A 120 -10.79 8.27 1.04
CA ARG A 120 -11.23 9.53 1.62
C ARG A 120 -12.05 9.28 2.88
N ASN A 121 -11.58 9.78 4.00
CA ASN A 121 -12.30 9.74 5.27
C ASN A 121 -12.14 11.06 6.02
N ASP A 122 -13.19 11.90 5.97
CA ASP A 122 -13.16 13.23 6.59
C ASP A 122 -13.38 13.16 8.12
N MET A 123 -13.83 12.02 8.66
CA MET A 123 -14.13 11.82 10.08
C MET A 123 -12.96 11.20 10.83
N ASP A 124 -12.40 10.12 10.28
CA ASP A 124 -11.38 9.32 10.92
C ASP A 124 -10.19 9.12 9.96
N LEU A 125 -9.12 9.85 10.22
CA LEU A 125 -7.94 9.89 9.35
C LEU A 125 -6.97 8.77 9.72
N ASN A 126 -7.39 7.53 9.48
CA ASN A 126 -6.57 6.34 9.67
C ASN A 126 -5.46 6.23 8.63
N ARG A 127 -4.52 5.32 8.84
CA ARG A 127 -3.45 4.97 7.91
C ARG A 127 -4.01 4.66 6.52
N GLY A 128 -3.41 5.19 5.46
CA GLY A 128 -3.87 5.03 4.08
C GLY A 128 -5.15 5.83 3.75
N CYS A 129 -5.51 6.78 4.60
CA CYS A 129 -6.63 7.69 4.36
C CYS A 129 -6.16 9.13 4.12
N PHE A 130 -7.01 9.89 3.45
CA PHE A 130 -6.87 11.35 3.35
C PHE A 130 -8.19 12.04 3.66
N ARG A 131 -8.12 13.29 4.07
CA ARG A 131 -9.29 14.17 4.23
C ARG A 131 -9.06 15.51 3.56
N VAL A 132 -10.18 16.19 3.26
CA VAL A 132 -10.17 17.48 2.55
C VAL A 132 -10.95 18.51 3.36
N ARG A 133 -10.34 19.66 3.61
CA ARG A 133 -10.98 20.79 4.27
C ARG A 133 -10.64 22.10 3.54
N GLY A 134 -11.57 22.55 2.70
CA GLY A 134 -11.31 23.71 1.82
C GLY A 134 -10.16 23.43 0.86
N ASP A 135 -9.13 24.26 0.91
CA ASP A 135 -7.93 24.17 0.07
C ASP A 135 -6.80 23.37 0.73
N VAL A 136 -7.12 22.53 1.72
CA VAL A 136 -6.16 21.72 2.46
C VAL A 136 -6.49 20.25 2.31
N ILE A 137 -5.46 19.46 1.94
CA ILE A 137 -5.50 18.01 1.97
C ILE A 137 -4.60 17.53 3.12
N GLU A 138 -5.12 16.67 3.98
CA GLU A 138 -4.33 15.99 5.00
C GLU A 138 -4.31 14.50 4.69
N ILE A 139 -3.12 13.92 4.67
CA ILE A 139 -2.86 12.54 4.25
C ILE A 139 -2.18 11.81 5.40
N ASN A 140 -2.69 10.62 5.76
CA ASN A 140 -2.01 9.72 6.69
C ASN A 140 -1.29 8.64 5.87
N PRO A 141 0.06 8.69 5.76
CA PRO A 141 0.83 7.80 4.91
C PRO A 141 0.60 6.31 5.24
N ALA A 142 0.44 5.49 4.21
CA ALA A 142 0.16 4.06 4.36
C ALA A 142 1.36 3.27 4.93
N GLN A 143 2.59 3.71 4.67
CA GLN A 143 3.82 3.15 5.24
C GLN A 143 3.99 3.45 6.74
N GLY A 144 3.10 4.26 7.30
CA GLY A 144 3.14 4.69 8.69
C GLY A 144 4.14 5.82 8.91
N SER A 145 3.64 6.90 9.47
CA SER A 145 4.41 8.04 9.94
C SER A 145 3.88 8.45 11.31
N GLU A 146 4.71 9.09 12.11
CA GLU A 146 4.28 9.74 13.34
C GLU A 146 3.47 11.00 13.03
N PHE A 147 3.58 11.52 11.80
CA PHE A 147 2.97 12.76 11.36
C PHE A 147 2.08 12.56 10.15
N LEU A 148 1.06 13.40 10.04
CA LEU A 148 0.26 13.57 8.84
C LEU A 148 0.99 14.50 7.87
N ILE A 149 0.83 14.28 6.57
CA ILE A 149 1.25 15.20 5.54
C ILE A 149 0.09 16.15 5.23
N ARG A 150 0.31 17.44 5.44
CA ARG A 150 -0.66 18.50 5.09
C ARG A 150 -0.16 19.23 3.86
N VAL A 151 -1.02 19.27 2.83
CA VAL A 151 -0.79 19.98 1.57
C VAL A 151 -1.78 21.12 1.48
N GLU A 152 -1.29 22.34 1.41
CA GLU A 152 -2.08 23.57 1.32
C GLU A 152 -2.00 24.13 -0.10
N PHE A 153 -3.16 24.51 -0.66
CA PHE A 153 -3.27 25.03 -2.01
C PHE A 153 -3.65 26.51 -2.00
N PHE A 154 -3.13 27.25 -2.99
CA PHE A 154 -3.59 28.59 -3.32
C PHE A 154 -3.99 28.60 -4.81
N GLY A 155 -5.30 28.51 -5.08
CA GLY A 155 -5.79 28.24 -6.43
C GLY A 155 -5.32 26.87 -6.92
N ASP A 156 -4.68 26.85 -8.08
CA ASP A 156 -4.15 25.62 -8.72
C ASP A 156 -2.65 25.40 -8.42
N GLU A 157 -2.12 26.04 -7.38
CA GLU A 157 -0.73 25.90 -6.96
C GLU A 157 -0.63 25.30 -5.56
N ILE A 158 0.33 24.41 -5.35
CA ILE A 158 0.68 23.93 -4.02
C ILE A 158 1.50 25.03 -3.32
N ASP A 159 0.90 25.67 -2.33
CA ASP A 159 1.53 26.77 -1.58
C ASP A 159 2.54 26.23 -0.56
N ARG A 160 2.12 25.21 0.22
CA ARG A 160 2.94 24.68 1.30
C ARG A 160 2.67 23.20 1.56
N ILE A 161 3.73 22.48 1.98
CA ILE A 161 3.65 21.11 2.46
C ILE A 161 4.28 21.03 3.85
N THR A 162 3.57 20.43 4.81
CA THR A 162 4.02 20.32 6.19
C THR A 162 3.74 18.95 6.79
N GLU A 163 4.59 18.54 7.74
CA GLU A 163 4.28 17.47 8.66
C GLU A 163 3.56 18.04 9.88
N VAL A 164 2.45 17.43 10.24
CA VAL A 164 1.63 17.88 11.37
C VAL A 164 1.37 16.74 12.33
N ASP A 165 1.39 17.05 13.61
CA ASP A 165 1.03 16.11 14.67
C ASP A 165 -0.47 15.76 14.56
N PRO A 166 -0.83 14.47 14.47
CA PRO A 166 -2.23 14.04 14.32
C PRO A 166 -3.12 14.37 15.51
N LEU A 167 -2.54 14.53 16.72
CA LEU A 167 -3.29 14.75 17.95
C LEU A 167 -3.64 16.22 18.17
N ASN A 168 -2.72 17.13 17.89
CA ASN A 168 -2.90 18.57 18.20
C ASN A 168 -2.88 19.46 16.94
N GLY A 169 -2.54 18.90 15.77
CA GLY A 169 -2.48 19.62 14.50
C GLY A 169 -1.31 20.62 14.38
N GLN A 170 -0.33 20.55 15.29
CA GLN A 170 0.83 21.43 15.26
C GLN A 170 1.78 21.04 14.13
N VAL A 171 2.28 22.05 13.42
CA VAL A 171 3.31 21.87 12.38
C VAL A 171 4.62 21.50 13.07
N GLN A 172 5.18 20.37 12.64
CA GLN A 172 6.48 19.87 13.11
C GLN A 172 7.60 20.28 12.15
N ASN A 173 7.38 20.03 10.85
CA ASN A 173 8.35 20.34 9.80
C ASN A 173 7.65 20.97 8.58
N THR A 174 8.41 21.75 7.82
CA THR A 174 8.02 22.20 6.47
C THR A 174 8.84 21.39 5.46
N LEU A 175 8.17 20.85 4.45
CA LEU A 175 8.77 19.98 3.46
C LEU A 175 8.92 20.69 2.11
N GLU A 176 10.09 20.57 1.50
CA GLU A 176 10.37 21.02 0.12
C GLU A 176 9.92 19.99 -0.92
N HIS A 177 9.69 18.75 -0.49
CA HIS A 177 9.26 17.65 -1.33
C HIS A 177 8.68 16.53 -0.48
N VAL A 178 7.64 15.88 -0.99
CA VAL A 178 7.11 14.63 -0.42
C VAL A 178 6.72 13.67 -1.53
N ILE A 179 6.93 12.38 -1.29
CA ILE A 179 6.44 11.30 -2.14
C ILE A 179 5.41 10.51 -1.33
N ILE A 180 4.20 10.40 -1.86
CA ILE A 180 3.15 9.55 -1.29
C ILE A 180 3.15 8.24 -2.06
N PHE A 181 3.54 7.16 -1.39
CA PHE A 181 3.55 5.82 -1.98
C PHE A 181 2.18 5.17 -1.91
N PRO A 182 1.89 4.20 -2.78
CA PRO A 182 0.62 3.47 -2.77
C PRO A 182 0.27 2.86 -1.40
N ALA A 183 -1.02 2.83 -1.09
CA ALA A 183 -1.53 2.24 0.16
C ALA A 183 -1.54 0.71 0.14
N SER A 184 -1.21 0.09 -0.98
CA SER A 184 -1.12 -1.37 -1.16
C SER A 184 0.01 -1.74 -2.11
N HIS A 185 0.60 -2.94 -1.93
CA HIS A 185 1.54 -3.51 -2.90
C HIS A 185 0.88 -3.96 -4.22
N TYR A 186 -0.46 -4.07 -4.23
CA TYR A 186 -1.24 -4.60 -5.36
C TYR A 186 -1.91 -3.48 -6.16
N VAL A 187 -1.20 -2.38 -6.35
CA VAL A 187 -1.68 -1.27 -7.17
C VAL A 187 -1.38 -1.58 -8.63
N VAL A 188 -2.39 -1.46 -9.47
CA VAL A 188 -2.29 -1.74 -10.91
C VAL A 188 -2.88 -0.57 -11.68
N PRO A 189 -2.20 -0.07 -12.74
CA PRO A 189 -2.75 0.98 -13.59
C PRO A 189 -4.11 0.58 -14.21
N GLN A 190 -5.03 1.53 -14.33
CA GLN A 190 -6.38 1.28 -14.86
C GLN A 190 -6.37 0.64 -16.26
N GLU A 191 -5.39 0.98 -17.08
CA GLU A 191 -5.23 0.40 -18.42
C GLU A 191 -4.98 -1.12 -18.37
N GLN A 192 -4.17 -1.58 -17.41
CA GLN A 192 -3.91 -3.01 -17.21
C GLN A 192 -5.14 -3.74 -16.70
N ILE A 193 -5.92 -3.10 -15.80
CA ILE A 193 -7.19 -3.66 -15.31
C ILE A 193 -8.15 -3.85 -16.49
N ASN A 194 -8.31 -2.85 -17.33
CA ASN A 194 -9.19 -2.94 -18.51
C ASN A 194 -8.74 -4.07 -19.45
N LYS A 195 -7.44 -4.17 -19.74
CA LYS A 195 -6.89 -5.25 -20.55
C LYS A 195 -7.14 -6.63 -19.94
N ALA A 196 -6.94 -6.77 -18.63
CA ALA A 196 -7.22 -8.02 -17.93
C ALA A 196 -8.71 -8.40 -18.00
N CYS A 197 -9.63 -7.43 -17.87
CA CYS A 197 -11.08 -7.65 -18.03
C CYS A 197 -11.41 -8.17 -19.43
N ASP A 198 -10.85 -7.57 -20.48
CA ASP A 198 -11.06 -8.00 -21.86
C ASP A 198 -10.54 -9.44 -22.12
N GLU A 199 -9.40 -9.80 -21.51
CA GLU A 199 -8.83 -11.13 -21.61
C GLU A 199 -9.68 -12.18 -20.86
N ILE A 200 -10.15 -11.85 -19.66
CA ILE A 200 -11.05 -12.69 -18.86
C ILE A 200 -12.37 -12.94 -19.59
N GLU A 201 -12.93 -11.91 -20.21
CA GLU A 201 -14.20 -12.04 -20.96
C GLU A 201 -14.06 -13.01 -22.14
N LYS A 202 -12.96 -12.90 -22.90
CA LYS A 202 -12.67 -13.84 -24.00
C LYS A 202 -12.46 -15.28 -23.51
N GLU A 203 -11.76 -15.46 -22.41
CA GLU A 203 -11.56 -16.79 -21.79
C GLU A 203 -12.90 -17.36 -21.34
N LEU A 204 -13.74 -16.56 -20.66
CA LEU A 204 -15.06 -16.96 -20.19
C LEU A 204 -15.95 -17.45 -21.35
N GLU A 205 -16.02 -16.71 -22.46
CA GLU A 205 -16.76 -17.14 -23.63
C GLU A 205 -16.26 -18.48 -24.19
N GLY A 206 -14.93 -18.69 -24.20
CA GLY A 206 -14.33 -19.95 -24.61
C GLY A 206 -14.73 -21.10 -23.69
N ARG A 207 -14.70 -20.89 -22.38
CA ARG A 207 -15.09 -21.89 -21.37
C ARG A 207 -16.58 -22.20 -21.41
N ILE A 208 -17.43 -21.22 -21.56
CA ILE A 208 -18.89 -21.42 -21.73
C ILE A 208 -19.17 -22.28 -22.97
N ARG A 209 -18.54 -21.99 -24.12
CA ARG A 209 -18.70 -22.79 -25.34
C ARG A 209 -18.23 -24.24 -25.13
N PHE A 210 -17.10 -24.43 -24.44
CA PHE A 210 -16.60 -25.76 -24.09
C PHE A 210 -17.61 -26.56 -23.26
N PHE A 211 -18.10 -26.01 -22.16
CA PHE A 211 -19.04 -26.69 -21.27
C PHE A 211 -20.39 -26.95 -21.91
N LYS A 212 -20.88 -26.05 -22.77
CA LYS A 212 -22.09 -26.29 -23.58
C LYS A 212 -21.91 -27.46 -24.55
N GLY A 213 -20.70 -27.59 -25.13
CA GLY A 213 -20.37 -28.72 -26.01
C GLY A 213 -20.28 -30.07 -25.27
N GLU A 214 -19.95 -30.05 -24.00
CA GLU A 214 -19.87 -31.20 -23.12
C GLU A 214 -21.19 -31.54 -22.38
N ASP A 215 -22.27 -30.79 -22.67
CA ASP A 215 -23.60 -30.91 -22.00
C ASP A 215 -23.49 -30.81 -20.45
N LYS A 216 -22.62 -29.89 -19.97
CA LYS A 216 -22.31 -29.63 -18.54
C LYS A 216 -22.77 -28.27 -18.04
N LEU A 217 -23.66 -27.61 -18.79
CA LEU A 217 -24.27 -26.34 -18.44
C LEU A 217 -25.79 -26.44 -18.51
#